data_589999aee49c38b45fd537cb3f939892
#
_entry.id   589999aee49c38b45fd537cb3f939892
#
_cell.length_a   1.000
_cell.length_b   1.000
_cell.length_c   1.000
_cell.angle_alpha   90.00
_cell.angle_beta   90.00
_cell.angle_gamma   90.00
#
_symmetry.space_group_name_H-M   'P 1'
#
loop_
_entity.id
_entity.type
_entity.pdbx_description
1 polymer ?
#
loop_
_entity_poly.entity_id
_entity_poly.type
_entity_poly.pdbx_seq_one_letter_code
_entity_poly.pdbx_strand_id
1 'polypeptide(L)'
;MPTLFLSAPKVKTQLGSSFYRTFDTIVKNGIGPDYGIAANLIASVHAGMPVVVFDRDQKRCAEGIIAGYAPTSKAGNGVQRYNVQINNLTEVRPYRNPPKVNHFGVAIN
;
A
#
# COMPACT_ATOMS: atom_id res chain seq x y z
N MET A 1 -17.20 6.03 -0.02
CA MET A 1 -16.18 5.75 1.01
C MET A 1 -14.80 5.89 0.38
N PRO A 2 -13.87 6.61 1.00
CA PRO A 2 -12.52 6.72 0.47
C PRO A 2 -11.81 5.36 0.44
N THR A 3 -10.95 5.20 -0.53
CA THR A 3 -10.15 3.99 -0.72
C THR A 3 -8.68 4.35 -0.67
N LEU A 4 -7.89 3.56 0.05
CA LEU A 4 -6.43 3.70 0.05
C LEU A 4 -5.87 2.94 -1.14
N PHE A 5 -5.02 3.60 -1.94
CA PHE A 5 -4.33 2.99 -3.07
C PHE A 5 -2.84 2.90 -2.76
N LEU A 6 -2.28 1.71 -2.93
CA LEU A 6 -0.87 1.43 -2.71
C LEU A 6 -0.26 0.87 -3.99
N SER A 7 0.77 1.53 -4.50
CA SER A 7 1.48 1.08 -5.68
C SER A 7 2.60 0.13 -5.28
N ALA A 8 2.61 -1.07 -5.82
CA ALA A 8 3.67 -2.04 -5.59
C ALA A 8 4.80 -1.82 -6.60
N PRO A 9 6.06 -1.85 -6.18
CA PRO A 9 7.17 -1.70 -7.11
C PRO A 9 7.30 -2.92 -8.02
N LYS A 10 7.87 -2.69 -9.20
CA LYS A 10 8.09 -3.72 -10.21
C LYS A 10 9.07 -4.79 -9.74
N VAL A 11 10.13 -4.36 -9.07
CA VAL A 11 11.20 -5.24 -8.62
C VAL A 11 11.14 -5.40 -7.12
N LYS A 12 11.75 -6.45 -6.61
CA LYS A 12 11.86 -6.65 -5.16
C LYS A 12 12.64 -5.50 -4.55
N THR A 13 12.03 -4.83 -3.60
CA THR A 13 12.63 -3.71 -2.87
C THR A 13 12.48 -3.96 -1.39
N GLN A 14 13.59 -3.95 -0.68
CA GLN A 14 13.59 -4.06 0.78
C GLN A 14 13.85 -2.68 1.36
N LEU A 15 12.92 -2.18 2.14
CA LEU A 15 12.95 -0.81 2.67
C LEU A 15 12.97 -0.84 4.19
N GLY A 16 14.12 -1.11 4.78
CA GLY A 16 14.29 -1.07 6.23
C GLY A 16 13.57 -2.16 7.00
N SER A 17 12.94 -3.11 6.31
CA SER A 17 12.26 -4.24 6.93
C SER A 17 12.67 -5.52 6.22
N SER A 18 12.29 -6.67 6.80
CA SER A 18 12.54 -7.97 6.14
C SER A 18 11.57 -8.27 5.01
N PHE A 19 10.54 -7.44 4.82
CA PHE A 19 9.56 -7.64 3.76
C PHE A 19 10.00 -6.98 2.46
N TYR A 20 9.61 -7.60 1.35
CA TYR A 20 9.76 -7.01 0.02
C TYR A 20 8.41 -6.43 -0.41
N ARG A 21 8.45 -5.35 -1.19
CA ARG A 21 7.25 -4.63 -1.62
C ARG A 21 6.81 -4.99 -3.03
N THR A 22 7.06 -6.22 -3.48
CA THR A 22 6.50 -6.67 -4.76
C THR A 22 5.02 -6.98 -4.60
N PHE A 23 4.27 -6.85 -5.69
CA PHE A 23 2.85 -7.14 -5.70
C PHE A 23 2.55 -8.54 -5.14
N ASP A 24 3.26 -9.56 -5.63
CA ASP A 24 3.03 -10.95 -5.19
C ASP A 24 3.30 -11.13 -3.69
N THR A 25 4.35 -10.50 -3.17
CA THR A 25 4.69 -10.58 -1.75
C THR A 25 3.62 -9.91 -0.89
N ILE A 26 3.13 -8.76 -1.32
CA ILE A 26 2.08 -8.04 -0.59
C ILE A 26 0.80 -8.86 -0.57
N VAL A 27 0.38 -9.41 -1.68
CA VAL A 27 -0.82 -10.25 -1.77
C VAL A 27 -0.69 -11.49 -0.90
N LYS A 28 0.48 -12.15 -0.95
CA LYS A 28 0.74 -13.36 -0.16
C LYS A 28 0.68 -13.10 1.34
N ASN A 29 1.28 -12.01 1.79
CA ASN A 29 1.44 -11.72 3.21
C ASN A 29 0.29 -10.91 3.80
N GLY A 30 -0.49 -10.22 2.97
CA GLY A 30 -1.53 -9.32 3.46
C GLY A 30 -0.96 -8.10 4.17
N ILE A 31 0.24 -7.70 3.81
CA ILE A 31 0.92 -6.55 4.42
C ILE A 31 1.54 -5.70 3.32
N GLY A 32 1.21 -4.40 3.32
CA GLY A 32 1.91 -3.41 2.53
C GLY A 32 3.03 -2.82 3.36
N PRO A 33 4.30 -3.23 3.15
CA PRO A 33 5.39 -2.87 4.07
C PRO A 33 6.00 -1.52 3.75
N ASP A 34 6.34 -0.77 4.80
CA ASP A 34 7.15 0.44 4.76
C ASP A 34 6.66 1.51 3.77
N TYR A 35 5.35 1.72 3.70
CA TYR A 35 4.79 2.82 2.90
C TYR A 35 4.90 4.15 3.65
N GLY A 36 5.51 5.15 3.00
CA GLY A 36 5.54 6.51 3.54
C GLY A 36 4.17 7.15 3.37
N ILE A 37 3.52 7.47 4.49
CA ILE A 37 2.19 8.08 4.47
C ILE A 37 2.24 9.38 5.26
N ALA A 38 1.99 10.49 4.59
CA ALA A 38 2.01 11.80 5.22
C ALA A 38 0.96 11.91 6.32
N ALA A 39 1.22 12.77 7.32
CA ALA A 39 0.35 12.91 8.49
C ALA A 39 -1.10 13.22 8.11
N ASN A 40 -1.31 14.06 7.10
CA ASN A 40 -2.66 14.40 6.64
C ASN A 40 -3.38 13.23 5.98
N LEU A 41 -2.64 12.31 5.36
CA LEU A 41 -3.23 11.13 4.73
C LEU A 41 -3.50 10.03 5.76
N ILE A 42 -2.55 9.78 6.67
CA ILE A 42 -2.72 8.71 7.66
C ILE A 42 -3.89 8.99 8.60
N ALA A 43 -4.22 10.25 8.81
CA ALA A 43 -5.37 10.64 9.63
C ALA A 43 -6.71 10.11 9.04
N SER A 44 -6.74 9.83 7.75
CA SER A 44 -7.92 9.29 7.06
C SER A 44 -7.90 7.77 6.94
N VAL A 45 -6.81 7.11 7.32
CA VAL A 45 -6.68 5.65 7.21
C VAL A 45 -7.18 5.00 8.50
N HIS A 46 -8.07 4.02 8.35
CA HIS A 46 -8.66 3.34 9.52
C HIS A 46 -9.02 1.90 9.18
N ALA A 47 -9.16 1.07 10.21
CA ALA A 47 -9.63 -0.30 10.05
C ALA A 47 -11.02 -0.31 9.42
N GLY A 48 -11.24 -1.23 8.50
CA GLY A 48 -12.50 -1.33 7.75
C GLY A 48 -12.52 -0.55 6.44
N MET A 49 -11.54 0.31 6.21
CA MET A 49 -11.41 1.09 4.97
C MET A 49 -11.02 0.18 3.81
N PRO A 50 -11.60 0.34 2.62
CA PRO A 50 -11.14 -0.43 1.46
C PRO A 50 -9.73 -0.02 1.05
N VAL A 51 -8.95 -1.01 0.59
CA VAL A 51 -7.60 -0.78 0.10
C VAL A 51 -7.40 -1.53 -1.22
N VAL A 52 -6.71 -0.89 -2.15
CA VAL A 52 -6.34 -1.47 -3.43
C VAL A 52 -4.82 -1.41 -3.56
N VAL A 53 -4.21 -2.57 -3.82
CA VAL A 53 -2.80 -2.67 -4.16
C VAL A 53 -2.71 -2.90 -5.66
N PHE A 54 -1.89 -2.14 -6.36
CA PHE A 54 -1.77 -2.31 -7.80
C PHE A 54 -0.31 -2.30 -8.26
N ASP A 55 -0.08 -3.04 -9.34
CA ASP A 55 1.21 -3.08 -10.04
C ASP A 55 1.00 -2.47 -11.43
N ARG A 56 1.54 -1.27 -11.62
CA ARG A 56 1.38 -0.55 -12.88
C ARG A 56 1.99 -1.27 -14.07
N ASP A 57 3.16 -1.85 -13.85
CA ASP A 57 3.93 -2.45 -14.95
C ASP A 57 3.28 -3.74 -15.44
N GLN A 58 2.74 -4.52 -14.51
CA GLN A 58 2.08 -5.79 -14.83
C GLN A 58 0.57 -5.63 -14.99
N LYS A 59 0.04 -4.46 -14.75
CA LYS A 59 -1.39 -4.16 -14.82
C LYS A 59 -2.22 -5.13 -13.97
N ARG A 60 -1.77 -5.35 -12.72
CA ARG A 60 -2.45 -6.24 -11.77
C ARG A 60 -2.99 -5.43 -10.61
N CYS A 61 -4.10 -5.87 -10.05
CA CYS A 61 -4.72 -5.25 -8.88
C CYS A 61 -5.17 -6.30 -7.88
N ALA A 62 -5.16 -5.93 -6.61
CA ALA A 62 -5.75 -6.72 -5.54
C ALA A 62 -6.54 -5.80 -4.63
N GLU A 63 -7.66 -6.29 -4.10
CA GLU A 63 -8.54 -5.53 -3.21
C GLU A 63 -8.65 -6.22 -1.87
N GLY A 64 -8.74 -5.43 -0.81
CA GLY A 64 -8.92 -5.93 0.53
C GLY A 64 -9.46 -4.86 1.45
N ILE A 65 -9.45 -5.16 2.74
CA ILE A 65 -9.93 -4.26 3.80
C ILE A 65 -8.79 -4.02 4.78
N ILE A 66 -8.57 -2.77 5.15
CA ILE A 66 -7.52 -2.45 6.12
C ILE A 66 -7.88 -3.05 7.47
N ALA A 67 -6.98 -3.85 8.03
CA ALA A 67 -7.08 -4.35 9.39
C ALA A 67 -6.48 -3.37 10.39
N GLY A 68 -5.43 -2.67 9.98
CA GLY A 68 -4.76 -1.70 10.81
C GLY A 68 -3.45 -1.27 10.16
N TYR A 69 -2.68 -0.49 10.88
CA TYR A 69 -1.33 -0.11 10.44
C TYR A 69 -0.45 0.10 11.67
N ALA A 70 0.86 -0.01 11.46
CA ALA A 70 1.83 0.20 12.53
C ALA A 70 3.03 0.98 11.98
N PRO A 71 3.54 1.97 12.73
CA PRO A 71 4.70 2.72 12.28
C PRO A 71 5.94 1.82 12.25
N THR A 72 6.80 2.06 11.29
CA THR A 72 8.10 1.35 11.19
C THR A 72 9.22 2.36 11.39
N SER A 73 9.78 2.91 10.32
CA SER A 73 10.87 3.87 10.40
C SER A 73 10.47 5.16 9.71
N LYS A 74 11.26 6.23 9.90
CA LYS A 74 11.06 7.46 9.14
C LYS A 74 11.93 7.42 7.89
N ALA A 75 11.36 7.89 6.78
CA ALA A 75 12.13 8.12 5.57
C ALA A 75 13.14 9.25 5.77
N GLY A 76 14.12 9.36 4.89
CA GLY A 76 15.15 10.38 4.99
C GLY A 76 14.62 11.82 5.01
N ASN A 77 13.44 12.04 4.43
CA ASN A 77 12.76 13.35 4.44
C ASN A 77 11.84 13.56 5.66
N GLY A 78 11.88 12.65 6.64
CA GLY A 78 11.09 12.76 7.86
C GLY A 78 9.67 12.21 7.78
N VAL A 79 9.24 11.69 6.64
CA VAL A 79 7.91 11.08 6.51
C VAL A 79 7.89 9.73 7.23
N GLN A 80 6.91 9.52 8.09
CA GLN A 80 6.75 8.25 8.81
C GLN A 80 6.33 7.15 7.84
N ARG A 81 6.99 6.00 7.94
CA ARG A 81 6.63 4.79 7.19
C ARG A 81 5.75 3.89 8.04
N TYR A 82 4.88 3.14 7.37
CA TYR A 82 3.94 2.24 8.04
C TYR A 82 3.90 0.90 7.33
N ASN A 83 3.69 -0.16 8.11
CA ASN A 83 3.18 -1.42 7.57
C ASN A 83 1.67 -1.36 7.62
N VAL A 84 1.03 -1.55 6.48
CA VAL A 84 -0.43 -1.57 6.36
C VAL A 84 -0.90 -3.01 6.35
N GLN A 85 -1.66 -3.42 7.36
CA GLN A 85 -2.19 -4.78 7.47
C GLN A 85 -3.53 -4.85 6.74
N ILE A 86 -3.69 -5.86 5.89
CA ILE A 86 -4.82 -5.98 4.99
C ILE A 86 -5.48 -7.34 5.15
N ASN A 87 -6.78 -7.35 5.42
CA ASN A 87 -7.59 -8.56 5.46
C ASN A 87 -8.17 -8.86 4.08
N ASN A 88 -8.25 -10.15 3.75
CA ASN A 88 -8.92 -10.63 2.53
C ASN A 88 -8.37 -10.01 1.25
N LEU A 89 -7.06 -9.78 1.20
CA LEU A 89 -6.43 -9.22 0.01
C LEU A 89 -6.44 -10.27 -1.11
N THR A 90 -7.17 -9.98 -2.19
CA THR A 90 -7.42 -10.92 -3.28
C THR A 90 -7.20 -10.23 -4.61
N GLU A 91 -6.49 -10.88 -5.51
CA GLU A 91 -6.26 -10.35 -6.84
C GLU A 91 -7.57 -10.28 -7.62
N VAL A 92 -7.80 -9.13 -8.28
CA VAL A 92 -9.02 -8.85 -9.04
C VAL A 92 -8.65 -8.34 -10.43
N ARG A 93 -9.65 -8.04 -11.24
CA ARG A 93 -9.44 -7.43 -12.54
C ARG A 93 -8.73 -6.09 -12.40
N PRO A 94 -7.72 -5.77 -13.23
CA PRO A 94 -7.03 -4.48 -13.17
C PRO A 94 -7.99 -3.32 -13.36
N TYR A 95 -7.78 -2.26 -12.63
CA TYR A 95 -8.49 -1.00 -12.84
C TYR A 95 -8.02 -0.40 -14.16
N ARG A 96 -8.97 0.11 -14.94
CA ARG A 96 -8.65 0.75 -16.23
C ARG A 96 -7.77 1.99 -16.02
N ASN A 97 -8.13 2.82 -15.07
CA ASN A 97 -7.42 4.06 -14.76
C ASN A 97 -7.20 4.19 -13.26
N PRO A 98 -6.16 3.53 -12.71
CA PRO A 98 -5.87 3.69 -11.29
C PRO A 98 -5.51 5.14 -10.99
N PRO A 99 -5.80 5.64 -9.79
CA PRO A 99 -5.48 7.01 -9.43
C PRO A 99 -3.98 7.25 -9.43
N LYS A 100 -3.59 8.49 -9.66
CA LYS A 100 -2.19 8.88 -9.60
C LYS A 100 -1.74 8.88 -8.15
N VAL A 101 -0.69 8.13 -7.86
CA VAL A 101 -0.10 8.08 -6.53
C VAL A 101 1.02 9.11 -6.41
N ASN A 102 1.36 9.47 -5.16
CA ASN A 102 2.51 10.32 -4.88
C ASN A 102 3.81 9.52 -5.06
N HIS A 103 4.97 10.14 -4.82
CA HIS A 103 6.23 9.45 -5.05
C HIS A 103 6.52 8.35 -4.01
N PHE A 104 5.75 8.29 -2.92
CA PHE A 104 5.79 7.16 -1.99
C PHE A 104 4.89 6.00 -2.42
N GLY A 105 4.15 6.15 -3.52
CA GLY A 105 3.26 5.11 -4.01
C GLY A 105 1.92 5.04 -3.30
N VAL A 106 1.44 6.15 -2.75
CA VAL A 106 0.21 6.20 -1.94
C VAL A 106 -0.76 7.24 -2.49
N ALA A 107 -2.05 6.91 -2.48
CA ALA A 107 -3.13 7.84 -2.76
C ALA A 107 -4.37 7.46 -1.98
N ILE A 108 -5.22 8.43 -1.67
CA ILE A 108 -6.56 8.20 -1.12
C ILE A 108 -7.55 8.87 -2.07
N ASN A 109 -8.52 8.10 -2.48
CA ASN A 109 -9.50 8.61 -3.45
C ASN A 109 -10.92 8.11 -3.12
#